data_c56f10ecfd0dea7fdbeb3499d8a88de4
#
_entry.id   c56f10ecfd0dea7fdbeb3499d8a88de4
#
_cell.length_a   1.000
_cell.length_b   1.000
_cell.length_c   1.000
_cell.angle_alpha   90.00
_cell.angle_beta   90.00
_cell.angle_gamma   90.00
#
_symmetry.space_group_name_H-M   'P 1'
#
loop_
_entity.id
_entity.type
_entity.pdbx_description
1 polymer ?
#
loop_
_entity_poly.entity_id
_entity_poly.type
_entity_poly.pdbx_seq_one_letter_code
_entity_poly.pdbx_strand_id
1 'polypeptide(L)'
;MADARRRYSDDVPDDVEDRLRSMCLALPETYEERAWVGTRWMVRRRTFAPVLGVQDAPPGPSVLLAFRSTGDELEVLRNAGHPFFVLGWGRDALGMVLDDRTDWDEVRELVIESYCTMAPKKLAALVEP
;
A
#
# COMPACT_ATOMS: atom_id res chain seq x y z
N MET A 1 -12.81 21.63 -0.09
CA MET A 1 -12.46 21.41 0.43
C MET A 1 -12.45 20.51 1.46
N ALA A 2 -13.34 20.27 2.04
CA ALA A 2 -13.33 19.34 3.10
C ALA A 2 -12.93 17.96 2.68
N ASP A 3 -13.21 17.68 1.46
CA ASP A 3 -12.84 16.37 0.99
C ASP A 3 -11.37 16.13 1.04
N ALA A 4 -10.56 17.13 1.04
CA ALA A 4 -9.14 16.96 1.15
C ALA A 4 -8.72 16.51 2.53
N ARG A 5 -9.69 16.47 3.47
CA ARG A 5 -9.34 16.17 4.81
C ARG A 5 -9.82 14.85 5.26
N ARG A 6 -9.46 13.80 4.56
CA ARG A 6 -9.78 12.47 5.03
C ARG A 6 -9.21 12.26 6.40
N ARG A 7 -9.99 11.57 7.23
CA ARG A 7 -9.54 11.26 8.57
C ARG A 7 -8.85 9.91 8.55
N TYR A 8 -7.55 9.97 8.73
CA TYR A 8 -6.76 8.75 8.80
C TYR A 8 -6.60 8.34 10.26
N SER A 9 -6.43 7.05 10.50
CA SER A 9 -6.33 6.53 11.85
C SER A 9 -5.42 5.32 11.88
N ASP A 10 -5.11 4.87 13.12
CA ASP A 10 -4.35 3.65 13.33
C ASP A 10 -5.22 2.40 13.31
N ASP A 11 -6.49 2.53 12.96
CA ASP A 11 -7.43 1.42 13.03
C ASP A 11 -7.23 0.45 11.88
N VAL A 12 -6.29 -0.45 12.05
CA VAL A 12 -6.02 -1.53 11.11
C VAL A 12 -6.21 -2.83 11.87
N PRO A 13 -7.08 -3.74 11.42
CA PRO A 13 -7.26 -5.01 12.10
C PRO A 13 -5.94 -5.78 12.18
N ASP A 14 -5.73 -6.46 13.31
CA ASP A 14 -4.47 -7.17 13.54
C ASP A 14 -4.18 -8.20 12.48
N ASP A 15 -5.21 -8.92 12.02
CA ASP A 15 -5.00 -9.96 11.01
C ASP A 15 -4.59 -9.37 9.67
N VAL A 16 -5.09 -8.19 9.32
CA VAL A 16 -4.68 -7.51 8.09
C VAL A 16 -3.23 -7.07 8.21
N GLU A 17 -2.89 -6.45 9.33
CA GLU A 17 -1.53 -5.99 9.55
C GLU A 17 -0.55 -7.15 9.56
N ASP A 18 -0.93 -8.26 10.19
CA ASP A 18 -0.06 -9.45 10.23
C ASP A 18 0.17 -10.04 8.84
N ARG A 19 -0.86 -10.06 8.00
CA ARG A 19 -0.69 -10.55 6.64
C ARG A 19 0.26 -9.68 5.85
N LEU A 20 0.09 -8.36 5.94
CA LEU A 20 0.97 -7.43 5.24
C LEU A 20 2.38 -7.52 5.77
N ARG A 21 2.53 -7.65 7.09
CA ARG A 21 3.85 -7.79 7.70
C ARG A 21 4.59 -9.00 7.15
N SER A 22 3.89 -10.13 7.04
CA SER A 22 4.50 -11.34 6.51
C SER A 22 4.98 -11.16 5.08
N MET A 23 4.18 -10.50 4.26
CA MET A 23 4.56 -10.25 2.87
C MET A 23 5.74 -9.30 2.77
N CYS A 24 5.66 -8.20 3.50
CA CYS A 24 6.64 -7.13 3.35
C CYS A 24 7.98 -7.49 3.95
N LEU A 25 7.98 -8.12 5.12
CA LEU A 25 9.23 -8.46 5.78
C LEU A 25 9.92 -9.67 5.17
N ALA A 26 9.26 -10.38 4.26
CA ALA A 26 9.89 -11.44 3.50
C ALA A 26 10.77 -10.89 2.37
N LEU A 27 10.65 -9.61 2.04
CA LEU A 27 11.43 -9.01 0.96
C LEU A 27 12.79 -8.53 1.47
N PRO A 28 13.81 -8.51 0.62
CA PRO A 28 15.20 -8.22 1.08
C PRO A 28 15.35 -6.84 1.72
N GLU A 29 16.01 -6.81 2.88
CA GLU A 29 16.39 -5.59 3.58
C GLU A 29 15.22 -4.68 3.95
N THR A 30 14.06 -5.26 4.19
CA THR A 30 12.90 -4.47 4.59
C THR A 30 12.81 -4.39 6.10
N TYR A 31 12.13 -3.35 6.55
CA TYR A 31 11.87 -3.17 7.98
C TYR A 31 10.57 -2.42 8.16
N GLU A 32 10.07 -2.46 9.39
CA GLU A 32 8.78 -1.88 9.73
C GLU A 32 8.96 -0.69 10.65
N GLU A 33 8.16 0.34 10.44
CA GLU A 33 8.15 1.50 11.31
C GLU A 33 6.71 1.91 11.57
N ARG A 34 6.49 2.49 12.75
CA ARG A 34 5.23 3.19 12.98
C ARG A 34 5.24 4.44 12.13
N ALA A 35 4.18 4.64 11.38
CA ALA A 35 4.01 5.87 10.62
C ALA A 35 3.32 6.90 11.53
N TRP A 36 3.13 8.10 11.01
CA TRP A 36 2.36 9.11 11.73
C TRP A 36 0.99 8.56 12.10
N VAL A 37 0.34 7.87 11.18
CA VAL A 37 -0.80 7.00 11.49
C VAL A 37 -0.56 5.68 10.78
N GLY A 38 -0.90 4.58 11.46
CA GLY A 38 -0.74 3.25 10.90
C GLY A 38 0.70 2.77 10.94
N THR A 39 0.99 1.86 10.04
CA THR A 39 2.29 1.18 9.97
C THR A 39 2.82 1.32 8.55
N ARG A 40 4.13 1.38 8.42
CA ARG A 40 4.73 1.42 7.09
C ARG A 40 5.89 0.46 6.99
N TRP A 41 6.04 -0.14 5.81
CA TRP A 41 7.16 -1.04 5.52
C TRP A 41 8.07 -0.35 4.54
N MET A 42 9.37 -0.47 4.80
CA MET A 42 10.38 0.35 4.17
C MET A 42 11.55 -0.46 3.66
N VAL A 43 12.18 0.09 2.63
CA VAL A 43 13.46 -0.40 2.13
C VAL A 43 14.35 0.81 1.86
N ARG A 44 15.56 0.79 2.44
CA ARG A 44 16.52 1.87 2.21
C ARG A 44 15.93 3.26 2.42
N ARG A 45 15.20 3.46 3.52
CA ARG A 45 14.58 4.74 3.89
C ARG A 45 13.44 5.17 2.98
N ARG A 46 12.95 4.30 2.12
CA ARG A 46 11.79 4.59 1.28
C ARG A 46 10.63 3.71 1.70
N THR A 47 9.47 4.32 1.83
CA THR A 47 8.25 3.58 2.16
C THR A 47 7.69 2.96 0.89
N PHE A 48 7.47 1.66 0.90
CA PHE A 48 6.87 1.01 -0.25
C PHE A 48 5.45 0.50 0.03
N ALA A 49 5.05 0.42 1.29
CA ALA A 49 3.71 -0.08 1.63
C ALA A 49 3.26 0.47 2.98
N PRO A 50 2.60 1.62 3.01
CA PRO A 50 1.95 2.07 4.24
C PRO A 50 0.53 1.51 4.32
N VAL A 51 0.10 1.15 5.54
CA VAL A 51 -1.28 0.72 5.79
C VAL A 51 -1.84 1.54 6.93
N LEU A 52 -3.08 1.98 6.78
CA LEU A 52 -3.72 2.84 7.77
C LEU A 52 -5.23 2.73 7.66
N GLY A 53 -5.92 3.27 8.64
CA GLY A 53 -7.37 3.34 8.60
C GLY A 53 -7.82 4.64 7.97
N VAL A 54 -8.99 4.61 7.34
CA VAL A 54 -9.67 5.80 6.82
C VAL A 54 -11.05 5.79 7.43
N GLN A 55 -11.37 6.80 8.22
CA GLN A 55 -12.60 6.77 9.01
C GLN A 55 -13.83 7.21 8.26
N ASP A 56 -13.66 8.12 7.32
CA ASP A 56 -14.79 8.72 6.65
C ASP A 56 -14.88 8.39 5.16
N ALA A 57 -14.29 7.27 4.76
CA ALA A 57 -14.45 6.81 3.39
C ALA A 57 -15.84 6.17 3.22
N PRO A 58 -16.58 6.48 2.16
CA PRO A 58 -17.85 5.79 1.92
C PRO A 58 -17.59 4.32 1.59
N PRO A 59 -18.41 3.39 2.09
CA PRO A 59 -19.62 3.59 2.88
C PRO A 59 -19.36 3.71 4.38
N GLY A 60 -18.14 3.75 4.81
CA GLY A 60 -17.79 3.87 6.22
C GLY A 60 -16.31 3.67 6.42
N PRO A 61 -15.89 3.44 7.67
CA PRO A 61 -14.47 3.23 7.94
C PRO A 61 -13.89 2.09 7.12
N SER A 62 -12.68 2.29 6.63
CA SER A 62 -12.03 1.32 5.76
C SER A 62 -10.56 1.23 6.11
N VAL A 63 -9.92 0.17 5.61
CA VAL A 63 -8.48 -0.01 5.72
C VAL A 63 -7.89 0.27 4.35
N LEU A 64 -6.85 1.07 4.33
CA LEU A 64 -6.20 1.50 3.11
C LEU A 64 -4.79 0.98 3.06
N LEU A 65 -4.43 0.33 1.97
CA LEU A 65 -3.05 0.02 1.64
C LEU A 65 -2.64 0.98 0.53
N ALA A 66 -1.53 1.68 0.72
CA ALA A 66 -0.98 2.51 -0.34
C ALA A 66 0.21 1.79 -0.97
N PHE A 67 0.46 2.06 -2.23
CA PHE A 67 1.57 1.43 -2.95
C PHE A 67 1.95 2.28 -4.15
N ARG A 68 3.13 1.99 -4.71
CA ARG A 68 3.60 2.67 -5.91
C ARG A 68 3.41 1.77 -7.11
N SER A 69 3.08 2.39 -8.23
CA SER A 69 2.91 1.68 -9.49
C SER A 69 3.46 2.55 -10.60
N THR A 70 3.80 1.95 -11.73
CA THR A 70 4.38 2.71 -12.84
C THR A 70 3.86 2.18 -14.17
N GLY A 71 4.07 2.98 -15.22
CA GLY A 71 3.82 2.57 -16.59
C GLY A 71 2.37 2.27 -16.88
N ASP A 72 2.15 1.27 -17.73
CA ASP A 72 0.81 0.91 -18.16
C ASP A 72 -0.05 0.42 -17.02
N GLU A 73 0.55 -0.30 -16.07
CA GLU A 73 -0.21 -0.79 -14.95
C GLU A 73 -0.75 0.36 -14.10
N LEU A 74 0.05 1.40 -13.92
CA LEU A 74 -0.42 2.58 -13.19
C LEU A 74 -1.67 3.15 -13.84
N GLU A 75 -1.66 3.28 -15.18
CA GLU A 75 -2.81 3.82 -15.87
C GLU A 75 -4.04 2.91 -15.75
N VAL A 76 -3.84 1.62 -15.86
CA VAL A 76 -4.94 0.68 -15.72
C VAL A 76 -5.56 0.80 -14.31
N LEU A 77 -4.73 0.80 -13.29
CA LEU A 77 -5.23 0.84 -11.91
C LEU A 77 -5.86 2.18 -11.57
N ARG A 78 -5.32 3.29 -12.10
CA ARG A 78 -5.89 4.61 -11.85
C ARG A 78 -7.34 4.69 -12.32
N ASN A 79 -7.68 3.93 -13.33
CA ASN A 79 -8.99 3.98 -13.94
C ASN A 79 -9.86 2.76 -13.65
N ALA A 80 -9.37 1.88 -12.78
CA ALA A 80 -10.06 0.61 -12.54
C ALA A 80 -11.29 0.75 -11.64
N GLY A 81 -11.32 1.79 -10.81
CA GLY A 81 -12.38 1.92 -9.83
C GLY A 81 -12.13 1.04 -8.62
N HIS A 82 -13.14 0.93 -7.77
CA HIS A 82 -13.03 0.16 -6.53
C HIS A 82 -12.43 -1.22 -6.79
N PRO A 83 -11.48 -1.68 -5.99
CA PRO A 83 -11.01 -1.11 -4.71
C PRO A 83 -9.86 -0.11 -4.84
N PHE A 84 -9.52 0.32 -6.04
CA PHE A 84 -8.38 1.21 -6.27
C PHE A 84 -8.83 2.66 -6.38
N PHE A 85 -7.97 3.56 -5.96
CA PHE A 85 -8.24 4.99 -6.11
C PHE A 85 -6.94 5.78 -6.05
N VAL A 86 -7.01 7.00 -6.59
CA VAL A 86 -5.85 7.90 -6.65
C VAL A 86 -5.73 8.61 -5.31
N LEU A 87 -4.52 8.63 -4.76
CA LEU A 87 -4.31 9.18 -3.45
C LEU A 87 -3.87 10.63 -3.42
N GLY A 88 -3.24 11.13 -4.38
CA GLY A 88 -2.72 12.49 -4.30
C GLY A 88 -1.43 12.61 -3.50
N TRP A 89 -0.79 11.48 -3.20
CA TRP A 89 0.50 11.48 -2.48
C TRP A 89 1.66 11.39 -3.44
N GLY A 90 1.45 11.80 -4.68
CA GLY A 90 2.43 11.69 -5.72
C GLY A 90 1.80 11.07 -6.95
N ARG A 91 2.48 11.17 -8.07
CA ARG A 91 1.91 10.75 -9.35
C ARG A 91 1.74 9.24 -9.45
N ASP A 92 2.61 8.50 -8.78
CA ASP A 92 2.63 7.05 -8.87
C ASP A 92 2.07 6.37 -7.63
N ALA A 93 1.44 7.11 -6.74
CA ALA A 93 0.89 6.54 -5.52
C ALA A 93 -0.59 6.23 -5.71
N LEU A 94 -0.95 5.00 -5.39
CA LEU A 94 -2.34 4.55 -5.47
C LEU A 94 -2.74 3.96 -4.14
N GLY A 95 -4.04 3.93 -3.89
CA GLY A 95 -4.61 3.30 -2.72
C GLY A 95 -5.49 2.13 -3.08
N MET A 96 -5.57 1.19 -2.18
CA MET A 96 -6.43 0.03 -2.34
C MET A 96 -7.17 -0.20 -1.02
N VAL A 97 -8.49 -0.31 -1.10
CA VAL A 97 -9.29 -0.63 0.08
C VAL A 97 -9.16 -2.12 0.36
N LEU A 98 -8.85 -2.46 1.61
CA LEU A 98 -8.76 -3.84 2.04
C LEU A 98 -10.00 -4.19 2.86
N ASP A 99 -10.66 -5.29 2.52
CA ASP A 99 -11.84 -5.75 3.23
C ASP A 99 -11.92 -7.27 3.12
N ASP A 100 -13.08 -7.84 3.43
CA ASP A 100 -13.23 -9.28 3.42
C ASP A 100 -13.27 -9.89 2.02
N ARG A 101 -13.35 -9.06 1.00
CA ARG A 101 -13.32 -9.52 -0.40
C ARG A 101 -11.97 -9.32 -1.06
N THR A 102 -10.98 -8.87 -0.31
CA THR A 102 -9.66 -8.60 -0.84
C THR A 102 -9.02 -9.87 -1.40
N ASP A 103 -8.49 -9.75 -2.62
CA ASP A 103 -7.69 -10.82 -3.21
C ASP A 103 -6.25 -10.65 -2.73
N TRP A 104 -5.86 -11.48 -1.78
CA TRP A 104 -4.55 -11.33 -1.15
C TRP A 104 -3.39 -11.73 -2.07
N ASP A 105 -3.65 -12.53 -3.09
CA ASP A 105 -2.63 -12.80 -4.10
C ASP A 105 -2.34 -11.54 -4.92
N GLU A 106 -3.38 -10.79 -5.23
CA GLU A 106 -3.21 -9.52 -5.93
C GLU A 106 -2.47 -8.51 -5.05
N VAL A 107 -2.82 -8.46 -3.77
CA VAL A 107 -2.12 -7.57 -2.83
C VAL A 107 -0.64 -7.89 -2.82
N ARG A 108 -0.31 -9.18 -2.78
CA ARG A 108 1.09 -9.59 -2.77
C ARG A 108 1.83 -9.11 -4.00
N GLU A 109 1.22 -9.25 -5.17
CA GLU A 109 1.85 -8.80 -6.40
C GLU A 109 2.06 -7.30 -6.41
N LEU A 110 1.07 -6.55 -5.94
CA LEU A 110 1.17 -5.09 -5.91
C LEU A 110 2.23 -4.63 -4.91
N VAL A 111 2.33 -5.30 -3.77
CA VAL A 111 3.34 -4.98 -2.76
C VAL A 111 4.74 -5.26 -3.32
N ILE A 112 4.91 -6.38 -4.01
CA ILE A 112 6.21 -6.73 -4.60
C ILE A 112 6.60 -5.71 -5.66
N GLU A 113 5.66 -5.30 -6.50
CA GLU A 113 5.95 -4.28 -7.50
C GLU A 113 6.30 -2.95 -6.88
N SER A 114 5.58 -2.58 -5.83
CA SER A 114 5.88 -1.34 -5.12
C SER A 114 7.30 -1.39 -4.52
N TYR A 115 7.65 -2.53 -3.94
CA TYR A 115 9.00 -2.74 -3.42
C TYR A 115 10.02 -2.57 -4.54
N CYS A 116 9.80 -3.20 -5.68
CA CYS A 116 10.76 -3.13 -6.78
C CYS A 116 10.90 -1.72 -7.34
N THR A 117 9.83 -0.92 -7.26
CA THR A 117 9.87 0.48 -7.68
C THR A 117 10.74 1.31 -6.74
N MET A 118 10.70 1.02 -5.45
CA MET A 118 11.38 1.84 -4.44
C MET A 118 12.76 1.33 -4.07
N ALA A 119 13.03 0.05 -4.27
CA ALA A 119 14.31 -0.56 -3.87
C ALA A 119 15.39 -0.29 -4.90
N PRO A 120 16.68 -0.34 -4.49
CA PRO A 120 17.77 -0.33 -5.46
C PRO A 120 17.65 -1.51 -6.41
N LYS A 121 18.14 -1.33 -7.63
CA LYS A 121 17.99 -2.35 -8.66
C LYS A 121 18.53 -3.72 -8.25
N LYS A 122 19.61 -3.74 -7.50
CA LYS A 122 20.18 -5.04 -7.11
C LYS A 122 19.30 -5.78 -6.14
N LEU A 123 18.56 -5.07 -5.30
CA LEU A 123 17.61 -5.72 -4.39
C LEU A 123 16.36 -6.15 -5.14
N ALA A 124 15.87 -5.31 -6.04
CA ALA A 124 14.71 -5.66 -6.84
C ALA A 124 14.98 -6.91 -7.67
N ALA A 125 16.20 -7.05 -8.19
CA ALA A 125 16.57 -8.21 -9.00
C ALA A 125 16.51 -9.52 -8.22
N LEU A 126 16.61 -9.48 -6.90
CA LEU A 126 16.51 -10.68 -6.08
C LEU A 126 15.08 -11.18 -5.97
N VAL A 127 14.11 -10.34 -6.27
CA VAL A 127 12.70 -10.66 -6.08
C VAL A 127 12.01 -10.96 -7.41
N GLU A 128 12.40 -10.28 -8.47
CA GLU A 128 11.77 -10.46 -9.76
C GLU A 128 12.10 -11.81 -10.36
N PRO A 129 11.12 -12.45 -10.98
CA PRO A 129 11.35 -13.75 -11.64
C PRO A 129 12.25 -13.64 -12.84
#